data_00922775b5580a56cf5d01e80ceb7e14
#
_entry.id   00922775b5580a56cf5d01e80ceb7e14
#
_cell.length_a   1.000
_cell.length_b   1.000
_cell.length_c   1.000
_cell.angle_alpha   90.00
_cell.angle_beta   90.00
_cell.angle_gamma   90.00
#
_symmetry.space_group_name_H-M   'P 1'
#
loop_
_entity.id
_entity.type
_entity.pdbx_description
1 polymer ?
#
loop_
_entity_poly.entity_id
_entity_poly.type
_entity_poly.pdbx_seq_one_letter_code
_entity_poly.pdbx_strand_id
1 'polypeptide(L)'
;LVTEDIHPCGMDILIGEPNIEIVRVKNIDPETLRTAVRDVDAIIVRSAIFSADILQEARKLKIVSRHGVGCDNIDVDHLSARGIPVAIASGSNALSVAEHTLGLMLATARNLVNQDTSVKRGCWADRNKFRAVDLCGAKIVILGFGRTGRKVAPLCKLLVWKL
;
A
#
# COMPACT_ATOMS: atom_id res chain seq x y z
N LEU A 1 -20.26 -0.47 -3.78
CA LEU A 1 -19.44 -1.55 -4.34
C LEU A 1 -18.19 -1.74 -3.50
N VAL A 2 -17.90 -2.95 -3.07
CA VAL A 2 -16.63 -3.36 -2.45
C VAL A 2 -15.96 -4.35 -3.40
N THR A 3 -14.81 -3.97 -3.96
CA THR A 3 -14.18 -4.73 -5.06
C THR A 3 -13.35 -5.92 -4.57
N GLU A 4 -12.85 -5.85 -3.34
CA GLU A 4 -11.92 -6.84 -2.81
C GLU A 4 -12.10 -6.96 -1.29
N ASP A 5 -11.56 -8.02 -0.71
CA ASP A 5 -11.64 -8.21 0.73
C ASP A 5 -10.92 -7.09 1.49
N ILE A 6 -11.62 -6.49 2.42
CA ILE A 6 -11.10 -5.57 3.42
C ILE A 6 -11.14 -6.25 4.79
N HIS A 7 -10.45 -5.66 5.77
CA HIS A 7 -10.42 -6.23 7.13
C HIS A 7 -11.84 -6.41 7.69
N PRO A 8 -12.15 -7.52 8.37
CA PRO A 8 -13.49 -7.78 8.91
C PRO A 8 -14.10 -6.63 9.68
N CYS A 9 -13.33 -5.97 10.57
CA CYS A 9 -13.84 -4.79 11.30
C CYS A 9 -14.32 -3.65 10.38
N GLY A 10 -13.73 -3.50 9.19
CA GLY A 10 -14.21 -2.51 8.20
C GLY A 10 -15.51 -2.95 7.54
N MET A 11 -15.64 -4.25 7.27
CA MET A 11 -16.89 -4.82 6.77
C MET A 11 -18.01 -4.74 7.80
N ASP A 12 -17.72 -5.00 9.07
CA ASP A 12 -18.70 -4.93 10.16
C ASP A 12 -19.31 -3.53 10.29
N ILE A 13 -18.50 -2.48 10.09
CA ILE A 13 -18.98 -1.09 10.06
C ILE A 13 -19.99 -0.89 8.91
N LEU A 14 -19.67 -1.38 7.71
CA LEU A 14 -20.56 -1.24 6.56
C LEU A 14 -21.85 -2.04 6.72
N ILE A 15 -21.77 -3.25 7.27
CA ILE A 15 -22.91 -4.13 7.51
C ILE A 15 -23.82 -3.54 8.61
N GLY A 16 -23.23 -2.85 9.60
CA GLY A 16 -23.96 -2.21 10.69
C GLY A 16 -24.74 -0.96 10.28
N GLU A 17 -24.49 -0.41 9.09
CA GLU A 17 -25.19 0.79 8.62
C GLU A 17 -26.48 0.42 7.85
N PRO A 18 -27.68 0.75 8.39
CA PRO A 18 -28.94 0.27 7.84
C PRO A 18 -29.28 0.80 6.44
N ASN A 19 -28.62 1.88 6.01
CA ASN A 19 -28.87 2.52 4.71
C ASN A 19 -27.82 2.15 3.65
N ILE A 20 -26.95 1.16 3.92
CA ILE A 20 -25.92 0.71 3.00
C ILE A 20 -26.26 -0.68 2.47
N GLU A 21 -26.45 -0.78 1.16
CA GLU A 21 -26.47 -2.05 0.43
C GLU A 21 -25.06 -2.36 -0.08
N ILE A 22 -24.52 -3.53 0.26
CA ILE A 22 -23.18 -3.92 -0.11
C ILE A 22 -23.22 -4.81 -1.35
N VAL A 23 -22.71 -4.26 -2.46
CA VAL A 23 -22.47 -5.01 -3.69
C VAL A 23 -21.04 -5.50 -3.70
N ARG A 24 -20.82 -6.80 -3.96
CA ARG A 24 -19.47 -7.41 -4.08
C ARG A 24 -19.32 -8.04 -5.46
N VAL A 25 -18.12 -7.95 -6.01
CA VAL A 25 -17.76 -8.62 -7.27
C VAL A 25 -16.96 -9.89 -7.01
N LYS A 26 -17.05 -10.86 -7.94
CA LYS A 26 -16.29 -12.12 -7.85
C LYS A 26 -14.85 -11.97 -8.29
N ASN A 27 -14.60 -11.05 -9.21
CA ASN A 27 -13.28 -10.73 -9.72
C ASN A 27 -13.20 -9.23 -10.08
N ILE A 28 -12.01 -8.76 -10.38
CA ILE A 28 -11.70 -7.34 -10.66
C ILE A 28 -11.26 -7.10 -12.11
N ASP A 29 -11.68 -7.98 -13.04
CA ASP A 29 -11.46 -7.73 -14.46
C ASP A 29 -12.29 -6.52 -14.97
N PRO A 30 -11.83 -5.85 -16.04
CA PRO A 30 -12.47 -4.63 -16.52
C PRO A 30 -13.94 -4.77 -16.88
N GLU A 31 -14.37 -5.91 -17.43
CA GLU A 31 -15.78 -6.13 -17.84
C GLU A 31 -16.70 -6.27 -16.63
N THR A 32 -16.25 -7.05 -15.63
CA THR A 32 -16.97 -7.17 -14.36
C THR A 32 -17.11 -5.81 -13.67
N LEU A 33 -16.03 -5.03 -13.63
CA LEU A 33 -16.05 -3.71 -13.01
C LEU A 33 -16.95 -2.73 -13.77
N ARG A 34 -16.91 -2.68 -15.12
CA ARG A 34 -17.81 -1.83 -15.92
C ARG A 34 -19.27 -2.10 -15.64
N THR A 35 -19.63 -3.36 -15.45
CA THR A 35 -21.01 -3.73 -15.14
C THR A 35 -21.38 -3.34 -13.71
N ALA A 36 -20.50 -3.62 -12.75
CA ALA A 36 -20.75 -3.41 -11.34
C ALA A 36 -20.85 -1.94 -10.93
N VAL A 37 -20.17 -1.03 -11.65
CA VAL A 37 -20.16 0.41 -11.28
C VAL A 37 -21.40 1.19 -11.69
N ARG A 38 -22.25 0.65 -12.58
CA ARG A 38 -23.34 1.41 -13.22
C ARG A 38 -24.34 2.00 -12.25
N ASP A 39 -24.66 1.27 -11.20
CA ASP A 39 -25.75 1.60 -10.28
C ASP A 39 -25.29 1.83 -8.84
N VAL A 40 -23.98 2.03 -8.59
CA VAL A 40 -23.47 2.22 -7.24
C VAL A 40 -23.22 3.70 -6.92
N ASP A 41 -23.50 4.07 -5.68
CA ASP A 41 -23.25 5.42 -5.17
C ASP A 41 -21.82 5.59 -4.63
N ALA A 42 -21.18 4.49 -4.21
CA ALA A 42 -19.84 4.52 -3.61
C ALA A 42 -19.03 3.29 -4.03
N ILE A 43 -17.71 3.44 -4.13
CA ILE A 43 -16.78 2.37 -4.40
C ILE A 43 -15.73 2.33 -3.29
N ILE A 44 -15.51 1.14 -2.71
CA ILE A 44 -14.33 0.84 -1.89
C ILE A 44 -13.41 -0.02 -2.73
N VAL A 45 -12.21 0.48 -2.97
CA VAL A 45 -11.21 -0.15 -3.84
C VAL A 45 -9.90 -0.39 -3.11
N ARG A 46 -9.27 -1.53 -3.35
CA ARG A 46 -7.94 -1.86 -2.82
C ARG A 46 -6.89 -1.88 -3.94
N SER A 47 -6.89 -2.85 -4.83
CA SER A 47 -5.92 -2.99 -5.92
C SER A 47 -6.55 -2.95 -7.32
N ALA A 48 -7.86 -3.09 -7.43
CA ALA A 48 -8.58 -2.99 -8.70
C ALA A 48 -8.27 -1.68 -9.43
N ILE A 49 -8.14 -1.75 -10.76
CA ILE A 49 -7.82 -0.59 -11.60
C ILE A 49 -9.13 0.07 -12.05
N PHE A 50 -9.28 1.34 -11.73
CA PHE A 50 -10.40 2.17 -12.14
C PHE A 50 -9.93 3.27 -13.10
N SER A 51 -9.85 2.91 -14.38
CA SER A 51 -9.56 3.83 -15.48
C SER A 51 -10.78 4.69 -15.85
N ALA A 52 -10.57 5.77 -16.60
CA ALA A 52 -11.64 6.66 -17.06
C ALA A 52 -12.77 5.91 -17.79
N ASP A 53 -12.43 4.91 -18.62
CA ASP A 53 -13.39 4.11 -19.38
C ASP A 53 -14.29 3.18 -18.52
N ILE A 54 -13.85 2.82 -17.31
CA ILE A 54 -14.70 2.15 -16.32
C ILE A 54 -15.52 3.19 -15.54
N LEU A 55 -14.87 4.25 -15.07
CA LEU A 55 -15.50 5.26 -14.24
C LEU A 55 -16.59 6.06 -14.95
N GLN A 56 -16.51 6.24 -16.27
CA GLN A 56 -17.56 6.90 -17.05
C GLN A 56 -18.91 6.16 -16.99
N GLU A 57 -18.91 4.83 -16.79
CA GLU A 57 -20.12 4.03 -16.61
C GLU A 57 -20.78 4.25 -15.24
N ALA A 58 -20.04 4.73 -14.26
CA ALA A 58 -20.50 4.93 -12.89
C ALA A 58 -21.32 6.24 -12.74
N ARG A 59 -22.54 6.23 -13.26
CA ARG A 59 -23.37 7.46 -13.39
C ARG A 59 -23.88 8.00 -12.07
N LYS A 60 -24.09 7.14 -11.08
CA LYS A 60 -24.60 7.49 -9.73
C LYS A 60 -23.50 7.72 -8.71
N LEU A 61 -22.24 7.52 -9.10
CA LEU A 61 -21.09 7.55 -8.18
C LEU A 61 -20.92 8.92 -7.51
N LYS A 62 -20.82 8.91 -6.19
CA LYS A 62 -20.65 10.10 -5.34
C LYS A 62 -19.30 10.15 -4.63
N ILE A 63 -18.67 8.99 -4.41
CA ILE A 63 -17.40 8.90 -3.68
C ILE A 63 -16.64 7.62 -4.04
N VAL A 64 -15.31 7.71 -4.07
CA VAL A 64 -14.43 6.54 -4.11
C VAL A 64 -13.60 6.53 -2.82
N SER A 65 -13.58 5.42 -2.11
CA SER A 65 -12.75 5.21 -0.92
C SER A 65 -11.61 4.24 -1.24
N ARG A 66 -10.39 4.72 -1.18
CA ARG A 66 -9.19 3.90 -1.42
C ARG A 66 -8.75 3.23 -0.11
N HIS A 67 -8.88 1.91 -0.02
CA HIS A 67 -8.30 1.12 1.07
C HIS A 67 -6.78 1.07 0.94
N GLY A 68 -6.13 2.20 1.19
CA GLY A 68 -4.69 2.43 1.04
C GLY A 68 -4.35 3.91 0.92
N VAL A 69 -3.10 4.24 0.59
CA VAL A 69 -2.59 5.62 0.55
C VAL A 69 -2.38 6.12 -0.88
N GLY A 70 -1.81 5.30 -1.75
CA GLY A 70 -1.58 5.65 -3.15
C GLY A 70 -2.86 5.48 -3.99
N CYS A 71 -3.00 6.26 -5.05
CA CYS A 71 -4.16 6.26 -5.96
C CYS A 71 -3.77 5.94 -7.41
N ASP A 72 -2.60 5.34 -7.65
CA ASP A 72 -2.08 5.05 -8.99
C ASP A 72 -2.99 4.12 -9.80
N ASN A 73 -3.87 3.39 -9.13
CA ASN A 73 -4.87 2.50 -9.72
C ASN A 73 -6.24 3.17 -9.95
N ILE A 74 -6.37 4.47 -9.71
CA ILE A 74 -7.63 5.23 -9.85
C ILE A 74 -7.37 6.45 -10.72
N ASP A 75 -8.18 6.67 -11.74
CA ASP A 75 -8.14 7.90 -12.53
C ASP A 75 -8.74 9.06 -11.72
N VAL A 76 -7.89 9.68 -10.90
CA VAL A 76 -8.26 10.79 -10.01
C VAL A 76 -8.65 12.03 -10.81
N ASP A 77 -8.01 12.27 -11.96
CA ASP A 77 -8.28 13.43 -12.81
C ASP A 77 -9.69 13.34 -13.39
N HIS A 78 -10.10 12.15 -13.88
CA HIS A 78 -11.46 11.90 -14.36
C HIS A 78 -12.50 12.12 -13.25
N LEU A 79 -12.25 11.61 -12.04
CA LEU A 79 -13.16 11.81 -10.89
C LEU A 79 -13.24 13.28 -10.48
N SER A 80 -12.10 13.98 -10.45
CA SER A 80 -12.03 15.41 -10.10
C SER A 80 -12.81 16.26 -11.08
N ALA A 81 -12.71 15.98 -12.38
CA ALA A 81 -13.49 16.68 -13.42
C ALA A 81 -15.01 16.51 -13.24
N ARG A 82 -15.43 15.41 -12.60
CA ARG A 82 -16.84 15.12 -12.25
C ARG A 82 -17.24 15.61 -10.86
N GLY A 83 -16.34 16.22 -10.09
CA GLY A 83 -16.58 16.64 -8.72
C GLY A 83 -16.74 15.48 -7.72
N ILE A 84 -16.22 14.28 -8.03
CA ILE A 84 -16.35 13.09 -7.19
C ILE A 84 -15.08 12.98 -6.30
N PRO A 85 -15.21 13.07 -4.97
CA PRO A 85 -14.08 12.98 -4.06
C PRO A 85 -13.50 11.58 -3.98
N VAL A 86 -12.16 11.52 -3.78
CA VAL A 86 -11.43 10.29 -3.47
C VAL A 86 -10.91 10.36 -2.04
N ALA A 87 -11.42 9.51 -1.16
CA ALA A 87 -10.93 9.37 0.21
C ALA A 87 -9.80 8.34 0.26
N ILE A 88 -8.75 8.62 1.03
CA ILE A 88 -7.61 7.73 1.22
C ILE A 88 -7.36 7.45 2.69
N ALA A 89 -6.77 6.28 3.01
CA ALA A 89 -6.35 5.91 4.36
C ALA A 89 -5.00 6.57 4.72
N SER A 90 -5.00 7.90 4.80
CA SER A 90 -3.79 8.71 4.92
C SER A 90 -3.01 8.42 6.21
N GLY A 91 -1.76 7.99 6.07
CA GLY A 91 -0.86 7.74 7.20
C GLY A 91 -1.04 6.38 7.90
N SER A 92 -2.04 5.59 7.52
CA SER A 92 -2.34 4.30 8.16
C SER A 92 -1.17 3.31 8.16
N ASN A 93 -0.35 3.32 7.12
CA ASN A 93 0.79 2.41 6.94
C ASN A 93 2.16 3.07 7.17
N ALA A 94 2.23 4.34 7.56
CA ALA A 94 3.50 5.07 7.62
C ALA A 94 4.51 4.47 8.61
N LEU A 95 4.05 3.91 9.72
CA LEU A 95 4.91 3.21 10.69
C LEU A 95 5.39 1.88 10.10
N SER A 96 4.50 1.07 9.58
CA SER A 96 4.85 -0.23 8.97
C SER A 96 5.85 -0.08 7.82
N VAL A 97 5.69 0.95 6.99
CA VAL A 97 6.64 1.25 5.91
C VAL A 97 7.99 1.69 6.48
N ALA A 98 8.01 2.46 7.57
CA ALA A 98 9.26 2.87 8.20
C ALA A 98 10.02 1.68 8.81
N GLU A 99 9.33 0.78 9.50
CA GLU A 99 9.89 -0.46 10.05
C GLU A 99 10.41 -1.38 8.93
N HIS A 100 9.61 -1.55 7.86
CA HIS A 100 10.04 -2.33 6.70
C HIS A 100 11.27 -1.73 6.02
N THR A 101 11.35 -0.40 5.91
CA THR A 101 12.52 0.30 5.37
C THR A 101 13.76 -0.04 6.17
N LEU A 102 13.69 0.01 7.50
CA LEU A 102 14.80 -0.39 8.37
C LEU A 102 15.17 -1.87 8.19
N GLY A 103 14.19 -2.74 8.09
CA GLY A 103 14.40 -4.17 7.80
C GLY A 103 15.15 -4.40 6.48
N LEU A 104 14.76 -3.71 5.41
CA LEU A 104 15.43 -3.78 4.11
C LEU A 104 16.86 -3.23 4.16
N MET A 105 17.09 -2.13 4.87
CA MET A 105 18.43 -1.57 5.06
C MET A 105 19.37 -2.57 5.75
N LEU A 106 18.92 -3.19 6.84
CA LEU A 106 19.68 -4.22 7.56
C LEU A 106 19.87 -5.46 6.70
N ALA A 107 18.84 -5.93 6.01
CA ALA A 107 18.92 -7.09 5.13
C ALA A 107 19.94 -6.89 4.00
N THR A 108 19.95 -5.70 3.41
CA THR A 108 20.90 -5.33 2.35
C THR A 108 22.32 -5.20 2.89
N ALA A 109 22.50 -4.45 3.98
CA ALA A 109 23.81 -4.22 4.58
C ALA A 109 24.47 -5.53 5.05
N ARG A 110 23.70 -6.46 5.58
CA ARG A 110 24.15 -7.77 6.07
C ARG A 110 24.09 -8.87 5.01
N ASN A 111 23.60 -8.59 3.81
CA ASN A 111 23.46 -9.56 2.71
C ASN A 111 22.61 -10.79 3.11
N LEU A 112 21.55 -10.57 3.89
CA LEU A 112 20.82 -11.64 4.59
C LEU A 112 20.22 -12.68 3.63
N VAL A 113 19.67 -12.25 2.51
CA VAL A 113 19.00 -13.14 1.54
C VAL A 113 19.97 -14.18 0.96
N ASN A 114 21.15 -13.74 0.56
CA ASN A 114 22.16 -14.64 0.00
C ASN A 114 22.74 -15.56 1.08
N GLN A 115 22.96 -15.04 2.29
CA GLN A 115 23.46 -15.84 3.40
C GLN A 115 22.44 -16.90 3.83
N ASP A 116 21.17 -16.54 3.97
CA ASP A 116 20.07 -17.49 4.26
C ASP A 116 19.99 -18.61 3.21
N THR A 117 20.06 -18.23 1.94
CA THR A 117 20.05 -19.19 0.82
C THR A 117 21.23 -20.14 0.89
N SER A 118 22.43 -19.65 1.17
CA SER A 118 23.64 -20.48 1.29
C SER A 118 23.57 -21.45 2.46
N VAL A 119 23.08 -21.00 3.61
CA VAL A 119 22.90 -21.84 4.79
C VAL A 119 21.90 -22.97 4.51
N LYS A 120 20.75 -22.63 3.91
CA LYS A 120 19.73 -23.63 3.54
C LYS A 120 20.22 -24.69 2.54
N ARG A 121 21.21 -24.33 1.71
CA ARG A 121 21.88 -25.25 0.78
C ARG A 121 23.05 -26.03 1.41
N GLY A 122 23.32 -25.88 2.68
CA GLY A 122 24.46 -26.49 3.36
C GLY A 122 25.82 -25.88 2.97
N CYS A 123 25.85 -24.74 2.29
CA CYS A 123 27.07 -24.09 1.80
C CYS A 123 27.62 -23.07 2.82
N TRP A 124 27.93 -23.50 4.04
CA TRP A 124 28.41 -22.61 5.09
C TRP A 124 29.67 -21.80 4.74
N ALA A 125 30.55 -22.37 3.91
CA ALA A 125 31.77 -21.71 3.44
C ALA A 125 31.49 -20.44 2.63
N ASP A 126 30.30 -20.33 2.04
CA ASP A 126 29.89 -19.18 1.20
C ASP A 126 29.75 -17.86 2.01
N ARG A 127 29.70 -17.92 3.33
CA ARG A 127 29.68 -16.73 4.19
C ARG A 127 30.80 -15.73 3.87
N ASN A 128 31.93 -16.21 3.37
CA ASN A 128 33.08 -15.39 3.00
C ASN A 128 32.96 -14.75 1.61
N LYS A 129 31.99 -15.17 0.79
CA LYS A 129 31.72 -14.62 -0.56
C LYS A 129 30.89 -13.34 -0.51
N PHE A 130 30.13 -13.14 0.57
CA PHE A 130 29.19 -12.03 0.69
C PHE A 130 29.79 -10.93 1.55
N ARG A 131 29.98 -9.76 0.94
CA ARG A 131 30.41 -8.59 1.69
C ARG A 131 29.23 -8.08 2.53
N ALA A 132 29.42 -8.04 3.83
CA ALA A 132 28.53 -7.36 4.77
C ALA A 132 29.16 -6.05 5.24
N VAL A 133 28.35 -5.06 5.57
CA VAL A 133 28.80 -3.79 6.12
C VAL A 133 28.03 -3.47 7.40
N ASP A 134 28.68 -2.80 8.34
CA ASP A 134 28.03 -2.30 9.53
C ASP A 134 27.43 -0.93 9.25
N LEU A 135 26.23 -0.69 9.79
CA LEU A 135 25.54 0.58 9.63
C LEU A 135 25.85 1.59 10.73
N CYS A 136 26.52 1.13 11.81
CA CYS A 136 26.95 1.99 12.89
C CYS A 136 27.92 3.07 12.36
N GLY A 137 27.61 4.34 12.60
CA GLY A 137 28.40 5.47 12.10
C GLY A 137 28.22 5.79 10.60
N ALA A 138 27.43 5.04 9.86
CA ALA A 138 27.12 5.33 8.47
C ALA A 138 26.29 6.62 8.33
N LYS A 139 26.49 7.33 7.22
CA LYS A 139 25.65 8.48 6.88
C LYS A 139 24.42 8.01 6.12
N ILE A 140 23.24 8.52 6.49
CA ILE A 140 22.00 8.30 5.80
C ILE A 140 21.42 9.62 5.28
N VAL A 141 20.87 9.59 4.07
CA VAL A 141 20.12 10.70 3.51
C VAL A 141 18.69 10.23 3.30
N ILE A 142 17.73 10.99 3.80
CA ILE A 142 16.29 10.71 3.61
C ILE A 142 15.77 11.69 2.57
N LEU A 143 15.47 11.16 1.37
CA LEU A 143 14.83 11.94 0.30
C LEU A 143 13.32 11.95 0.54
N GLY A 144 12.79 13.13 0.91
CA GLY A 144 11.39 13.29 1.31
C GLY A 144 11.18 13.08 2.82
N PHE A 145 10.77 14.15 3.50
CA PHE A 145 10.55 14.16 4.96
C PHE A 145 9.07 14.31 5.31
N GLY A 146 8.23 13.51 4.62
CA GLY A 146 6.80 13.38 4.86
C GLY A 146 6.47 12.43 6.01
N ARG A 147 5.26 11.84 5.98
CA ARG A 147 4.77 10.94 7.05
C ARG A 147 5.70 9.76 7.32
N THR A 148 6.19 9.10 6.28
CA THR A 148 7.11 7.95 6.39
C THR A 148 8.52 8.40 6.79
N GLY A 149 9.11 9.37 6.11
CA GLY A 149 10.47 9.86 6.39
C GLY A 149 10.65 10.33 7.83
N ARG A 150 9.63 11.02 8.39
CA ARG A 150 9.62 11.42 9.81
C ARG A 150 9.60 10.24 10.79
N LYS A 151 9.10 9.07 10.38
CA LYS A 151 9.13 7.85 11.20
C LYS A 151 10.41 7.05 11.00
N VAL A 152 11.02 7.09 9.82
CA VAL A 152 12.31 6.45 9.53
C VAL A 152 13.45 7.12 10.31
N ALA A 153 13.48 8.46 10.37
CA ALA A 153 14.56 9.20 11.00
C ALA A 153 14.87 8.80 12.46
N PRO A 154 13.90 8.69 13.38
CA PRO A 154 14.16 8.25 14.74
C PRO A 154 14.62 6.78 14.81
N LEU A 155 14.12 5.91 13.94
CA LEU A 155 14.57 4.51 13.88
C LEU A 155 16.05 4.42 13.46
N CYS A 156 16.46 5.24 12.49
CA CYS A 156 17.87 5.32 12.09
C CYS A 156 18.78 5.85 13.22
N LYS A 157 18.31 6.80 14.01
CA LYS A 157 19.06 7.31 15.18
C LYS A 157 19.36 6.22 16.22
N LEU A 158 18.43 5.28 16.42
CA LEU A 158 18.63 4.16 17.36
C LEU A 158 19.78 3.24 16.94
N LEU A 159 20.12 3.18 15.66
CA LEU A 159 21.26 2.44 15.12
C LEU A 159 22.58 3.26 15.12
N VAL A 160 22.58 4.42 15.80
CA VAL A 160 23.75 5.32 15.87
C VAL A 160 24.20 5.80 14.49
N TRP A 161 23.27 6.03 13.60
CA TRP A 161 23.54 6.64 12.30
C TRP A 161 23.64 8.16 12.45
N LYS A 162 24.55 8.77 11.69
CA LYS A 162 24.59 10.23 11.56
C LYS A 162 23.54 10.62 10.50
N LEU A 163 22.63 11.49 10.88
CA LEU A 163 21.67 12.12 9.95
C LEU A 163 22.32 13.30 9.24
#